data_d72ea2caea100ce75ed078cba4a1877c
#
_entry.id   d72ea2caea100ce75ed078cba4a1877c
#
_cell.length_a   1.000
_cell.length_b   1.000
_cell.length_c   1.000
_cell.angle_alpha   90.00
_cell.angle_beta   90.00
_cell.angle_gamma   90.00
#
_symmetry.space_group_name_H-M   'P 1'
#
loop_
_entity.id
_entity.type
_entity.pdbx_description
1 polymer ?
#
loop_
_entity_poly.entity_id
_entity_poly.type
_entity_poly.pdbx_seq_one_letter_code
_entity_poly.pdbx_strand_id
1 'polypeptide(L)'
;SRVYYIAKSMAEKRTPLTRDHYDRACSDYLQENTDENHPMSTPDIIKYLENQGIHAERKSIYSDMESLADFGYDVVQVQSRLGGGYYLGSREFELPELKLLVDAVQSSRFITTKKSRDLIRKLEQIAGTNDAGKLQRQVYVAGRIKTENESIYYNIDAIHRAIQENRQITFVYLDWNLRKELVPRPGGDKCVSPWALIWRDENYYLAAYDSEAKVIKHYRVDKMGQVEVTVS
;
A
#
# COMPACT_ATOMS: atom_id res chain seq x y z
N SER A 1 -8.55 4.10 3.25
CA SER A 1 -9.23 4.77 2.13
C SER A 1 -10.69 4.31 1.94
N ARG A 2 -11.01 3.02 2.16
CA ARG A 2 -12.40 2.52 2.08
C ARG A 2 -13.25 3.03 3.25
N VAL A 3 -12.66 3.16 4.42
CA VAL A 3 -13.30 3.68 5.65
C VAL A 3 -13.54 5.19 5.54
N TYR A 4 -12.59 5.95 4.98
CA TYR A 4 -12.75 7.37 4.70
C TYR A 4 -13.89 7.65 3.69
N TYR A 5 -14.03 6.80 2.66
CA TYR A 5 -15.13 6.92 1.69
C TYR A 5 -16.49 6.57 2.30
N ILE A 6 -16.54 5.58 3.20
CA ILE A 6 -17.78 5.20 3.91
C ILE A 6 -18.18 6.31 4.89
N ALA A 7 -17.25 6.86 5.66
CA ALA A 7 -17.51 7.97 6.58
C ALA A 7 -17.96 9.23 5.83
N LYS A 8 -17.35 9.56 4.68
CA LYS A 8 -17.74 10.69 3.84
C LYS A 8 -19.10 10.48 3.16
N SER A 9 -19.38 9.27 2.66
CA SER A 9 -20.67 8.91 2.04
C SER A 9 -21.82 8.88 3.05
N MET A 10 -21.56 8.58 4.32
CA MET A 10 -22.57 8.56 5.39
C MET A 10 -22.84 9.95 5.98
N ALA A 11 -21.85 10.83 6.01
CA ALA A 11 -22.03 12.25 6.36
C ALA A 11 -22.99 12.96 5.38
N GLU A 12 -22.99 12.58 4.12
CA GLU A 12 -23.90 13.11 3.09
C GLU A 12 -25.35 12.59 3.24
N LYS A 13 -25.59 11.48 3.95
CA LYS A 13 -26.92 10.85 4.10
C LYS A 13 -27.54 10.93 5.48
N ARG A 14 -27.21 11.96 6.31
CA ARG A 14 -27.88 12.23 7.63
C ARG A 14 -28.32 10.98 8.42
N THR A 15 -27.58 9.88 8.33
CA THR A 15 -27.80 8.70 9.17
C THR A 15 -27.10 8.96 10.51
N PRO A 16 -27.70 8.73 11.67
CA PRO A 16 -27.02 8.89 12.94
C PRO A 16 -25.78 7.99 12.95
N LEU A 17 -24.61 8.58 13.23
CA LEU A 17 -23.36 7.86 13.34
C LEU A 17 -23.50 6.81 14.44
N THR A 18 -23.27 5.55 14.12
CA THR A 18 -23.24 4.48 15.11
C THR A 18 -21.98 4.64 15.99
N ARG A 19 -22.00 4.08 17.19
CA ARG A 19 -20.85 4.09 18.11
C ARG A 19 -19.57 3.57 17.43
N ASP A 20 -19.68 2.54 16.60
CA ASP A 20 -18.56 1.98 15.82
C ASP A 20 -17.88 2.98 14.87
N HIS A 21 -18.62 3.94 14.32
CA HIS A 21 -18.03 4.99 13.47
C HIS A 21 -17.27 6.04 14.26
N TYR A 22 -17.74 6.31 15.47
CA TYR A 22 -17.11 7.22 16.39
C TYR A 22 -15.78 6.65 16.90
N ASP A 23 -15.80 5.40 17.36
CA ASP A 23 -14.62 4.69 17.86
C ASP A 23 -13.52 4.58 16.77
N ARG A 24 -13.90 4.31 15.52
CA ARG A 24 -12.98 4.32 14.39
C ARG A 24 -12.42 5.69 14.08
N ALA A 25 -13.24 6.76 14.10
CA ALA A 25 -12.76 8.10 13.87
C ALA A 25 -11.75 8.55 14.95
N CYS A 26 -11.95 8.15 16.20
CA CYS A 26 -11.02 8.40 17.29
C CYS A 26 -9.71 7.59 17.09
N SER A 27 -9.80 6.31 16.74
CA SER A 27 -8.61 5.47 16.56
C SER A 27 -7.77 5.94 15.37
N ASP A 28 -8.41 6.19 14.21
CA ASP A 28 -7.73 6.68 13.01
C ASP A 28 -7.02 8.02 13.30
N TYR A 29 -7.68 8.91 14.02
CA TYR A 29 -7.10 10.19 14.39
C TYR A 29 -5.90 10.07 15.34
N LEU A 30 -6.00 9.21 16.35
CA LEU A 30 -4.89 8.96 17.26
C LEU A 30 -3.72 8.31 16.53
N GLN A 31 -3.98 7.39 15.62
CA GLN A 31 -2.97 6.70 14.82
C GLN A 31 -2.22 7.67 13.89
N GLU A 32 -2.93 8.60 13.26
CA GLU A 32 -2.35 9.54 12.31
C GLU A 32 -1.61 10.71 13.00
N ASN A 33 -2.07 11.16 14.17
CA ASN A 33 -1.67 12.44 14.73
C ASN A 33 -0.96 12.35 16.08
N THR A 34 -0.85 11.16 16.71
CA THR A 34 -0.23 11.04 18.03
C THR A 34 0.96 10.07 18.01
N ASP A 35 1.90 10.34 18.90
CA ASP A 35 3.01 9.48 19.26
C ASP A 35 3.45 9.78 20.71
N GLU A 36 4.46 9.05 21.21
CA GLU A 36 4.98 9.24 22.57
C GLU A 36 5.38 10.68 22.87
N ASN A 37 5.88 11.42 21.88
CA ASN A 37 6.33 12.81 22.01
C ASN A 37 5.23 13.83 21.76
N HIS A 38 4.14 13.42 21.13
CA HIS A 38 3.02 14.27 20.73
C HIS A 38 1.68 13.66 21.17
N PRO A 39 1.44 13.50 22.49
CA PRO A 39 0.15 13.03 22.99
C PRO A 39 -0.92 14.10 22.74
N MET A 40 -2.13 13.68 22.40
CA MET A 40 -3.25 14.56 22.11
C MET A 40 -4.11 14.77 23.35
N SER A 41 -4.38 16.02 23.70
CA SER A 41 -5.24 16.33 24.84
C SER A 41 -6.73 16.04 24.55
N THR A 42 -7.51 15.75 25.59
CA THR A 42 -8.97 15.56 25.43
C THR A 42 -9.67 16.74 24.74
N PRO A 43 -9.35 18.02 25.00
CA PRO A 43 -9.91 19.14 24.26
C PRO A 43 -9.58 19.11 22.75
N ASP A 44 -8.37 18.69 22.37
CA ASP A 44 -7.98 18.63 20.98
C ASP A 44 -8.73 17.51 20.24
N ILE A 45 -8.93 16.36 20.89
CA ILE A 45 -9.75 15.27 20.37
C ILE A 45 -11.20 15.74 20.14
N ILE A 46 -11.80 16.44 21.11
CA ILE A 46 -13.15 16.99 20.98
C ILE A 46 -13.22 17.94 19.80
N LYS A 47 -12.29 18.89 19.71
CA LYS A 47 -12.23 19.85 18.61
C LYS A 47 -12.10 19.17 17.23
N TYR A 48 -11.31 18.11 17.15
CA TYR A 48 -11.20 17.34 15.92
C TYR A 48 -12.54 16.69 15.55
N LEU A 49 -13.20 16.02 16.50
CA LEU A 49 -14.48 15.36 16.28
C LEU A 49 -15.57 16.37 15.88
N GLU A 50 -15.60 17.53 16.50
CA GLU A 50 -16.50 18.63 16.12
C GLU A 50 -16.29 19.08 14.67
N ASN A 51 -15.03 19.18 14.22
CA ASN A 51 -14.70 19.50 12.82
C ASN A 51 -15.18 18.41 11.83
N GLN A 52 -15.35 17.17 12.30
CA GLN A 52 -15.94 16.08 11.53
C GLN A 52 -17.48 16.01 11.65
N GLY A 53 -18.09 16.97 12.37
CA GLY A 53 -19.52 17.00 12.63
C GLY A 53 -19.99 16.02 13.72
N ILE A 54 -19.07 15.54 14.54
CA ILE A 54 -19.33 14.59 15.63
C ILE A 54 -19.29 15.37 16.95
N HIS A 55 -20.41 15.41 17.65
CA HIS A 55 -20.50 16.02 18.98
C HIS A 55 -20.02 15.03 20.04
N ALA A 56 -18.97 15.39 20.79
CA ALA A 56 -18.42 14.58 21.86
C ALA A 56 -18.27 15.39 23.15
N GLU A 57 -18.66 14.79 24.26
CA GLU A 57 -18.42 15.33 25.59
C GLU A 57 -17.15 14.74 26.21
N ARG A 58 -16.54 15.48 27.14
CA ARG A 58 -15.32 15.05 27.82
C ARG A 58 -15.42 13.66 28.47
N LYS A 59 -16.59 13.33 29.03
CA LYS A 59 -16.85 12.03 29.66
C LYS A 59 -16.92 10.91 28.63
N SER A 60 -17.47 11.20 27.44
CA SER A 60 -17.53 10.23 26.34
C SER A 60 -16.12 9.84 25.92
N ILE A 61 -15.20 10.82 25.75
CA ILE A 61 -13.82 10.54 25.34
C ILE A 61 -13.13 9.55 26.29
N TYR A 62 -13.32 9.67 27.60
CA TYR A 62 -12.72 8.74 28.55
C TYR A 62 -13.25 7.31 28.37
N SER A 63 -14.59 7.17 28.23
CA SER A 63 -15.20 5.87 27.96
C SER A 63 -14.78 5.29 26.61
N ASP A 64 -14.55 6.13 25.62
CA ASP A 64 -14.14 5.71 24.28
C ASP A 64 -12.69 5.25 24.27
N MET A 65 -11.80 5.90 25.00
CA MET A 65 -10.41 5.47 25.18
C MET A 65 -10.32 4.11 25.88
N GLU A 66 -11.17 3.87 26.91
CA GLU A 66 -11.31 2.56 27.55
C GLU A 66 -11.84 1.51 26.55
N SER A 67 -12.86 1.85 25.77
CA SER A 67 -13.41 0.94 24.74
C SER A 67 -12.38 0.60 23.68
N LEU A 68 -11.59 1.57 23.21
CA LEU A 68 -10.51 1.32 22.26
C LEU A 68 -9.45 0.36 22.85
N ALA A 69 -9.09 0.53 24.11
CA ALA A 69 -8.18 -0.38 24.81
C ALA A 69 -8.77 -1.80 24.91
N ASP A 70 -10.07 -1.94 25.21
CA ASP A 70 -10.76 -3.22 25.24
C ASP A 70 -10.82 -3.92 23.87
N PHE A 71 -10.86 -3.13 22.78
CA PHE A 71 -10.77 -3.63 21.40
C PHE A 71 -9.35 -4.02 20.97
N GLY A 72 -8.35 -3.82 21.84
CA GLY A 72 -6.97 -4.23 21.60
C GLY A 72 -6.06 -3.15 21.05
N TYR A 73 -6.51 -1.88 21.00
CA TYR A 73 -5.63 -0.76 20.73
C TYR A 73 -4.77 -0.43 21.96
N ASP A 74 -3.49 -0.21 21.74
CA ASP A 74 -2.56 0.18 22.82
C ASP A 74 -2.69 1.68 23.12
N VAL A 75 -3.79 2.06 23.76
CA VAL A 75 -4.07 3.46 24.16
C VAL A 75 -3.30 3.80 25.42
N VAL A 76 -2.29 4.66 25.28
CA VAL A 76 -1.47 5.14 26.41
C VAL A 76 -1.95 6.51 26.86
N GLN A 77 -2.26 6.61 28.14
CA GLN A 77 -2.58 7.87 28.80
C GLN A 77 -1.34 8.48 29.45
N VAL A 78 -0.99 9.70 29.07
CA VAL A 78 0.10 10.45 29.69
C VAL A 78 -0.48 11.50 30.64
N GLN A 79 0.03 11.53 31.88
CA GLN A 79 -0.27 12.60 32.82
C GLN A 79 0.90 13.60 32.82
N SER A 80 0.61 14.86 32.52
CA SER A 80 1.57 15.96 32.59
C SER A 80 1.04 17.10 33.45
N ARG A 81 1.96 17.85 34.04
CA ARG A 81 1.59 19.10 34.81
C ARG A 81 0.92 20.17 33.94
N LEU A 82 1.09 20.09 32.62
CA LEU A 82 0.54 21.01 31.61
C LEU A 82 -0.74 20.49 30.94
N GLY A 83 -1.27 19.35 31.39
CA GLY A 83 -2.41 18.67 30.80
C GLY A 83 -2.04 17.25 30.34
N GLY A 84 -2.90 16.27 30.62
CA GLY A 84 -2.72 14.90 30.14
C GLY A 84 -3.20 14.75 28.72
N GLY A 85 -2.78 13.67 28.07
CA GLY A 85 -3.19 13.34 26.71
C GLY A 85 -3.17 11.83 26.45
N TYR A 86 -3.59 11.45 25.27
CA TYR A 86 -3.62 10.08 24.78
C TYR A 86 -2.77 9.94 23.53
N TYR A 87 -2.11 8.80 23.38
CA TYR A 87 -1.48 8.38 22.13
C TYR A 87 -1.61 6.87 21.97
N LEU A 88 -1.44 6.38 20.73
CA LEU A 88 -1.33 4.95 20.46
C LEU A 88 0.14 4.54 20.61
N GLY A 89 0.41 3.63 21.56
CA GLY A 89 1.75 3.14 21.88
C GLY A 89 2.27 2.16 20.83
N SER A 90 1.41 1.24 20.37
CA SER A 90 1.76 0.29 19.31
C SER A 90 1.27 0.79 17.96
N ARG A 91 2.16 0.75 16.97
CA ARG A 91 1.85 0.98 15.55
C ARG A 91 2.02 -0.32 14.79
N GLU A 92 1.25 -0.49 13.71
CA GLU A 92 1.37 -1.65 12.83
C GLU A 92 2.78 -1.79 12.24
N PHE A 93 3.45 -0.64 12.00
CA PHE A 93 4.85 -0.57 11.58
C PHE A 93 5.61 0.47 12.39
N GLU A 94 6.81 0.10 12.83
CA GLU A 94 7.76 1.05 13.42
C GLU A 94 8.42 1.93 12.35
N LEU A 95 8.87 3.12 12.74
CA LEU A 95 9.53 4.05 11.81
C LEU A 95 10.76 3.45 11.10
N PRO A 96 11.63 2.65 11.75
CA PRO A 96 12.73 1.96 11.07
C PRO A 96 12.25 0.98 10.00
N GLU A 97 11.16 0.25 10.24
CA GLU A 97 10.58 -0.69 9.29
C GLU A 97 10.02 0.03 8.07
N LEU A 98 9.29 1.12 8.27
CA LEU A 98 8.80 1.96 7.17
C LEU A 98 9.94 2.54 6.34
N LYS A 99 11.06 2.93 6.96
CA LYS A 99 12.27 3.38 6.23
C LYS A 99 12.83 2.29 5.33
N LEU A 100 12.91 1.05 5.82
CA LEU A 100 13.35 -0.10 5.02
C LEU A 100 12.42 -0.35 3.83
N LEU A 101 11.10 -0.23 4.03
CA LEU A 101 10.12 -0.37 2.94
C LEU A 101 10.27 0.75 1.90
N VAL A 102 10.47 2.00 2.34
CA VAL A 102 10.74 3.13 1.43
C VAL A 102 12.00 2.88 0.63
N ASP A 103 13.09 2.43 1.27
CA ASP A 103 14.36 2.13 0.62
C ASP A 103 14.22 1.00 -0.40
N ALA A 104 13.48 -0.06 -0.07
CA ALA A 104 13.17 -1.16 -0.99
C ALA A 104 12.40 -0.68 -2.23
N VAL A 105 11.39 0.18 -2.06
CA VAL A 105 10.62 0.77 -3.15
C VAL A 105 11.49 1.71 -4.00
N GLN A 106 12.33 2.53 -3.36
CA GLN A 106 13.23 3.46 -4.05
C GLN A 106 14.29 2.73 -4.86
N SER A 107 14.91 1.69 -4.28
CA SER A 107 15.99 0.95 -4.93
C SER A 107 15.52 0.01 -6.03
N SER A 108 14.25 -0.33 -6.06
CA SER A 108 13.70 -1.26 -7.04
C SER A 108 13.73 -0.71 -8.47
N ARG A 109 14.28 -1.49 -9.41
CA ARG A 109 14.32 -1.14 -10.84
C ARG A 109 13.02 -1.41 -11.57
N PHE A 110 12.27 -2.41 -11.14
CA PHE A 110 11.02 -2.82 -11.81
C PHE A 110 9.81 -1.94 -11.44
N ILE A 111 9.93 -1.11 -10.39
CA ILE A 111 8.88 -0.15 -10.02
C ILE A 111 9.18 1.18 -10.71
N THR A 112 8.23 1.70 -11.50
CA THR A 112 8.40 2.98 -12.17
C THR A 112 8.58 4.13 -11.17
N THR A 113 9.20 5.23 -11.60
CA THR A 113 9.36 6.42 -10.75
C THR A 113 8.04 6.94 -10.23
N LYS A 114 6.99 6.96 -11.07
CA LYS A 114 5.66 7.39 -10.67
C LYS A 114 5.06 6.47 -9.61
N LYS A 115 5.08 5.14 -9.85
CA LYS A 115 4.55 4.16 -8.90
C LYS A 115 5.32 4.13 -7.59
N SER A 116 6.65 4.32 -7.62
CA SER A 116 7.46 4.46 -6.40
C SER A 116 7.00 5.62 -5.55
N ARG A 117 6.78 6.78 -6.17
CA ARG A 117 6.29 7.98 -5.48
C ARG A 117 4.92 7.75 -4.84
N ASP A 118 4.00 7.08 -5.57
CA ASP A 118 2.66 6.78 -5.05
C ASP A 118 2.70 5.79 -3.87
N LEU A 119 3.59 4.78 -3.94
CA LEU A 119 3.78 3.82 -2.84
C LEU A 119 4.39 4.49 -1.61
N ILE A 120 5.42 5.31 -1.81
CA ILE A 120 6.06 6.04 -0.70
C ILE A 120 5.05 6.95 -0.02
N ARG A 121 4.22 7.69 -0.78
CA ARG A 121 3.16 8.52 -0.19
C ARG A 121 2.17 7.71 0.67
N LYS A 122 1.86 6.47 0.29
CA LYS A 122 1.03 5.59 1.11
C LYS A 122 1.73 5.15 2.39
N LEU A 123 3.04 4.87 2.32
CA LEU A 123 3.84 4.56 3.51
C LEU A 123 3.95 5.76 4.45
N GLU A 124 4.06 6.98 3.90
CA GLU A 124 4.03 8.22 4.69
C GLU A 124 2.71 8.38 5.46
N GLN A 125 1.58 8.02 4.85
CA GLN A 125 0.28 8.03 5.54
C GLN A 125 0.21 7.04 6.70
N ILE A 126 0.84 5.87 6.57
CA ILE A 126 0.92 4.87 7.66
C ILE A 126 1.80 5.37 8.81
N ALA A 127 2.86 6.11 8.51
CA ALA A 127 3.75 6.68 9.53
C ALA A 127 3.09 7.74 10.43
N GLY A 128 1.98 8.33 9.96
CA GLY A 128 1.34 9.46 10.62
C GLY A 128 2.03 10.80 10.33
N THR A 129 1.36 11.88 10.70
CA THR A 129 1.76 13.26 10.33
C THR A 129 3.12 13.68 10.88
N ASN A 130 3.47 13.21 12.08
CA ASN A 130 4.71 13.58 12.76
C ASN A 130 5.97 12.90 12.18
N ASP A 131 5.80 11.70 11.63
CA ASP A 131 6.90 10.86 11.13
C ASP A 131 6.98 10.83 9.60
N ALA A 132 5.91 11.23 8.89
CA ALA A 132 5.87 11.23 7.43
C ALA A 132 7.06 11.98 6.80
N GLY A 133 7.41 13.15 7.32
CA GLY A 133 8.55 13.93 6.85
C GLY A 133 9.91 13.25 7.07
N LYS A 134 10.00 12.33 8.02
CA LYS A 134 11.22 11.57 8.30
C LYS A 134 11.44 10.41 7.32
N LEU A 135 10.36 9.98 6.60
CA LEU A 135 10.42 8.96 5.57
C LEU A 135 10.87 9.51 4.21
N GLN A 136 10.71 10.81 3.96
CA GLN A 136 11.13 11.47 2.71
C GLN A 136 12.65 11.51 2.53
N ARG A 137 13.45 11.00 3.45
CA ARG A 137 14.90 10.97 3.42
C ARG A 137 15.41 9.67 2.79
N GLN A 138 15.71 9.64 1.42
CA GLN A 138 17.07 9.91 1.01
C GLN A 138 18.01 8.72 0.95
N VAL A 139 17.54 7.57 0.48
CA VAL A 139 18.51 6.73 -0.20
C VAL A 139 18.57 7.22 -1.66
N TYR A 140 19.57 8.02 -1.98
CA TYR A 140 19.90 8.31 -3.37
C TYR A 140 20.49 7.05 -3.99
N VAL A 141 19.71 6.31 -4.73
CA VAL A 141 20.22 5.19 -5.52
C VAL A 141 20.85 5.77 -6.78
N ALA A 142 22.13 6.07 -6.70
CA ALA A 142 22.88 6.61 -7.83
C ALA A 142 22.91 5.61 -9.00
N GLY A 143 22.61 6.09 -10.20
CA GLY A 143 22.80 5.32 -11.45
C GLY A 143 21.78 4.23 -11.74
N ARG A 144 20.70 4.09 -10.98
CA ARG A 144 19.65 3.11 -11.27
C ARG A 144 18.55 3.72 -12.13
N ILE A 145 18.52 3.32 -13.41
CA ILE A 145 17.42 3.64 -14.31
C ILE A 145 16.25 2.73 -13.96
N LYS A 146 15.14 3.33 -13.52
CA LYS A 146 13.88 2.63 -13.28
C LYS A 146 13.20 2.32 -14.61
N THR A 147 12.42 1.26 -14.65
CA THR A 147 11.56 0.97 -15.81
C THR A 147 10.53 2.08 -16.02
N GLU A 148 10.17 2.33 -17.26
CA GLU A 148 9.03 3.20 -17.61
C GLU A 148 7.75 2.38 -17.85
N ASN A 149 7.85 1.06 -17.86
CA ASN A 149 6.72 0.17 -18.14
C ASN A 149 5.83 -0.02 -16.90
N GLU A 150 4.74 0.70 -16.83
CA GLU A 150 3.74 0.58 -15.76
C GLU A 150 2.92 -0.73 -15.83
N SER A 151 2.94 -1.43 -16.99
CA SER A 151 2.16 -2.67 -17.14
C SER A 151 2.75 -3.85 -16.36
N ILE A 152 4.02 -3.80 -15.95
CA ILE A 152 4.69 -4.88 -15.21
C ILE A 152 3.91 -5.25 -13.95
N TYR A 153 3.41 -4.28 -13.22
CA TYR A 153 2.64 -4.49 -12.00
C TYR A 153 1.36 -5.30 -12.27
N TYR A 154 0.63 -4.95 -13.31
CA TYR A 154 -0.60 -5.65 -13.71
C TYR A 154 -0.31 -7.02 -14.31
N ASN A 155 0.79 -7.15 -15.04
CA ASN A 155 1.24 -8.43 -15.60
C ASN A 155 1.57 -9.42 -14.48
N ILE A 156 2.26 -8.99 -13.42
CA ILE A 156 2.57 -9.82 -12.26
C ILE A 156 1.28 -10.30 -11.58
N ASP A 157 0.32 -9.40 -11.36
CA ASP A 157 -0.97 -9.74 -10.75
C ASP A 157 -1.76 -10.74 -11.61
N ALA A 158 -1.83 -10.51 -12.92
CA ALA A 158 -2.49 -11.42 -13.85
C ALA A 158 -1.85 -12.81 -13.86
N ILE A 159 -0.50 -12.88 -13.82
CA ILE A 159 0.24 -14.15 -13.77
C ILE A 159 -0.03 -14.88 -12.45
N HIS A 160 0.01 -14.19 -11.31
CA HIS A 160 -0.32 -14.79 -10.01
C HIS A 160 -1.72 -15.38 -10.00
N ARG A 161 -2.69 -14.63 -10.49
CA ARG A 161 -4.08 -15.11 -10.60
C ARG A 161 -4.17 -16.34 -11.50
N ALA A 162 -3.52 -16.34 -12.65
CA ALA A 162 -3.53 -17.48 -13.58
C ALA A 162 -2.92 -18.73 -12.94
N ILE A 163 -1.82 -18.59 -12.17
CA ILE A 163 -1.21 -19.69 -11.41
C ILE A 163 -2.18 -20.25 -10.37
N GLN A 164 -2.83 -19.38 -9.58
CA GLN A 164 -3.78 -19.78 -8.55
C GLN A 164 -5.02 -20.47 -9.12
N GLU A 165 -5.49 -20.03 -10.29
CA GLU A 165 -6.66 -20.58 -10.96
C GLU A 165 -6.33 -21.75 -11.89
N ASN A 166 -5.07 -22.17 -12.00
CA ASN A 166 -4.57 -23.19 -12.97
C ASN A 166 -4.99 -22.90 -14.41
N ARG A 167 -4.88 -21.62 -14.82
CA ARG A 167 -5.30 -21.16 -16.15
C ARG A 167 -4.10 -20.78 -17.00
N GLN A 168 -4.27 -20.84 -18.31
CA GLN A 168 -3.28 -20.34 -19.25
C GLN A 168 -3.34 -18.83 -19.34
N ILE A 169 -2.25 -18.26 -19.81
CA ILE A 169 -2.17 -16.83 -20.15
C ILE A 169 -1.76 -16.65 -21.61
N THR A 170 -2.26 -15.58 -22.19
CA THR A 170 -1.79 -15.09 -23.50
C THR A 170 -1.04 -13.78 -23.30
N PHE A 171 -0.03 -13.53 -24.11
CA PHE A 171 0.72 -12.28 -24.08
C PHE A 171 1.53 -12.07 -25.37
N VAL A 172 1.83 -10.82 -25.67
CA VAL A 172 2.81 -10.44 -26.70
C VAL A 172 4.19 -10.37 -26.06
N TYR A 173 5.16 -11.14 -26.59
CA TYR A 173 6.53 -11.05 -26.10
C TYR A 173 7.32 -10.01 -26.90
N LEU A 174 7.91 -9.05 -26.19
CA LEU A 174 8.57 -7.89 -26.76
C LEU A 174 10.08 -8.05 -26.76
N ASP A 175 10.75 -7.45 -27.74
CA ASP A 175 12.20 -7.36 -27.77
C ASP A 175 12.66 -5.95 -28.15
N TRP A 176 13.90 -5.60 -27.77
CA TRP A 176 14.46 -4.29 -28.07
C TRP A 176 14.92 -4.22 -29.53
N ASN A 177 14.47 -3.22 -30.26
CA ASN A 177 15.01 -2.90 -31.58
C ASN A 177 16.29 -2.03 -31.45
N LEU A 178 16.92 -1.74 -32.59
CA LEU A 178 18.12 -0.90 -32.65
C LEU A 178 17.89 0.54 -32.18
N ARG A 179 16.65 1.00 -32.14
CA ARG A 179 16.25 2.32 -31.62
C ARG A 179 15.95 2.32 -30.14
N LYS A 180 16.18 1.19 -29.45
CA LYS A 180 15.83 0.98 -28.03
C LYS A 180 14.34 1.12 -27.74
N GLU A 181 13.49 0.69 -28.68
CA GLU A 181 12.05 0.58 -28.52
C GLU A 181 11.67 -0.89 -28.32
N LEU A 182 10.70 -1.16 -27.45
CA LEU A 182 10.13 -2.50 -27.28
C LEU A 182 9.14 -2.75 -28.43
N VAL A 183 9.45 -3.76 -29.26
CA VAL A 183 8.62 -4.17 -30.39
C VAL A 183 8.22 -5.64 -30.25
N PRO A 184 7.06 -6.05 -30.77
CA PRO A 184 6.65 -7.44 -30.76
C PRO A 184 7.70 -8.34 -31.42
N ARG A 185 8.04 -9.43 -30.74
CA ARG A 185 8.94 -10.45 -31.30
C ARG A 185 8.22 -11.23 -32.42
N PRO A 186 8.90 -11.56 -33.52
CA PRO A 186 8.32 -12.42 -34.55
C PRO A 186 7.83 -13.75 -33.96
N GLY A 187 6.68 -14.25 -34.45
CA GLY A 187 6.10 -15.52 -33.99
C GLY A 187 4.80 -15.38 -33.20
N GLY A 188 4.15 -14.19 -33.27
CA GLY A 188 2.80 -13.98 -32.75
C GLY A 188 2.68 -14.03 -31.23
N ASP A 189 1.45 -13.98 -30.78
CA ASP A 189 1.09 -14.05 -29.36
C ASP A 189 1.47 -15.43 -28.81
N LYS A 190 1.87 -15.44 -27.53
CA LYS A 190 2.21 -16.65 -26.80
C LYS A 190 1.01 -17.06 -25.96
N CYS A 191 0.70 -18.37 -25.98
CA CYS A 191 -0.25 -18.99 -25.07
C CYS A 191 0.51 -20.05 -24.26
N VAL A 192 0.59 -19.88 -22.95
CA VAL A 192 1.40 -20.76 -22.09
C VAL A 192 0.70 -21.07 -20.78
N SER A 193 1.07 -22.19 -20.15
CA SER A 193 0.62 -22.53 -18.80
C SER A 193 1.64 -22.01 -17.78
N PRO A 194 1.31 -20.98 -16.99
CA PRO A 194 2.22 -20.41 -16.01
C PRO A 194 2.41 -21.38 -14.83
N TRP A 195 3.65 -21.56 -14.36
CA TRP A 195 3.96 -22.43 -13.23
C TRP A 195 4.47 -21.67 -12.03
N ALA A 196 5.40 -20.73 -12.24
CA ALA A 196 6.00 -19.96 -11.16
C ALA A 196 6.52 -18.60 -11.63
N LEU A 197 6.45 -17.60 -10.74
CA LEU A 197 7.22 -16.37 -10.86
C LEU A 197 8.52 -16.51 -10.06
N ILE A 198 9.63 -16.20 -10.71
CA ILE A 198 10.98 -16.30 -10.16
C ILE A 198 11.54 -14.88 -10.08
N TRP A 199 11.96 -14.46 -8.89
CA TRP A 199 12.69 -13.20 -8.69
C TRP A 199 14.18 -13.45 -8.82
N ARG A 200 14.83 -12.81 -9.79
CA ARG A 200 16.27 -12.91 -10.00
C ARG A 200 16.82 -11.63 -10.63
N ASP A 201 17.94 -11.15 -10.11
CA ASP A 201 18.66 -9.98 -10.63
C ASP A 201 17.74 -8.75 -10.80
N GLU A 202 16.90 -8.49 -9.81
CA GLU A 202 15.93 -7.38 -9.79
C GLU A 202 14.88 -7.43 -10.92
N ASN A 203 14.62 -8.62 -11.48
CA ASN A 203 13.60 -8.85 -12.49
C ASN A 203 12.72 -10.06 -12.14
N TYR A 204 11.46 -9.99 -12.55
CA TYR A 204 10.57 -11.15 -12.54
C TYR A 204 10.73 -11.97 -13.82
N TYR A 205 10.84 -13.26 -13.64
CA TYR A 205 10.83 -14.25 -14.71
C TYR A 205 9.65 -15.19 -14.51
N LEU A 206 8.88 -15.39 -15.55
CA LEU A 206 7.84 -16.40 -15.58
C LEU A 206 8.42 -17.71 -16.08
N ALA A 207 8.36 -18.76 -15.28
CA ALA A 207 8.54 -20.14 -15.76
C ALA A 207 7.17 -20.66 -16.21
N ALA A 208 7.03 -21.03 -17.47
CA ALA A 208 5.78 -21.51 -18.04
C ALA A 208 5.99 -22.64 -19.04
N TYR A 209 5.02 -23.56 -19.11
CA TYR A 209 5.00 -24.62 -20.11
C TYR A 209 4.37 -24.10 -21.39
N ASP A 210 5.14 -24.21 -22.46
CA ASP A 210 4.71 -23.94 -23.84
C ASP A 210 4.26 -25.25 -24.47
N SER A 211 2.94 -25.38 -24.71
CA SER A 211 2.36 -26.62 -25.24
C SER A 211 2.70 -26.89 -26.71
N GLU A 212 2.95 -25.85 -27.50
CA GLU A 212 3.37 -25.98 -28.90
C GLU A 212 4.81 -26.55 -29.01
N ALA A 213 5.71 -25.95 -28.23
CA ALA A 213 7.10 -26.36 -28.19
C ALA A 213 7.36 -27.56 -27.27
N LYS A 214 6.39 -27.94 -26.42
CA LYS A 214 6.47 -29.04 -25.43
C LYS A 214 7.66 -28.91 -24.47
N VAL A 215 7.99 -27.67 -24.09
CA VAL A 215 9.10 -27.37 -23.19
C VAL A 215 8.71 -26.27 -22.19
N ILE A 216 9.43 -26.22 -21.07
CA ILE A 216 9.35 -25.10 -20.13
C ILE A 216 10.22 -23.97 -20.67
N LYS A 217 9.65 -22.78 -20.75
CA LYS A 217 10.33 -21.56 -21.15
C LYS A 217 10.32 -20.55 -20.01
N HIS A 218 11.32 -19.67 -20.03
CA HIS A 218 11.42 -18.56 -19.09
C HIS A 218 11.23 -17.24 -19.86
N TYR A 219 10.30 -16.42 -19.36
CA TYR A 219 9.99 -15.12 -19.96
C TYR A 219 10.25 -14.01 -18.95
N ARG A 220 10.93 -12.97 -19.33
CA ARG A 220 11.07 -11.77 -18.50
C ARG A 220 9.75 -11.01 -18.53
N VAL A 221 9.20 -10.71 -17.34
CA VAL A 221 7.88 -10.08 -17.23
C VAL A 221 7.87 -8.64 -17.75
N ASP A 222 9.00 -7.93 -17.65
CA ASP A 222 9.15 -6.58 -18.19
C ASP A 222 9.10 -6.52 -19.74
N LYS A 223 9.29 -7.69 -20.41
CA LYS A 223 9.16 -7.85 -21.86
C LYS A 223 7.82 -8.46 -22.28
N MET A 224 6.88 -8.62 -21.37
CA MET A 224 5.54 -9.12 -21.67
C MET A 224 4.56 -7.96 -21.80
N GLY A 225 3.91 -7.86 -22.92
CA GLY A 225 2.82 -6.92 -23.17
C GLY A 225 1.48 -7.63 -23.24
N GLN A 226 0.38 -6.95 -22.86
CA GLN A 226 -0.98 -7.45 -23.01
C GLN A 226 -1.18 -8.86 -22.39
N VAL A 227 -0.78 -9.01 -21.10
CA VAL A 227 -0.97 -10.28 -20.40
C VAL A 227 -2.43 -10.46 -20.04
N GLU A 228 -3.06 -11.51 -20.57
CA GLU A 228 -4.46 -11.84 -20.30
C GLU A 228 -4.58 -13.28 -19.82
N VAL A 229 -5.46 -13.52 -18.84
CA VAL A 229 -5.80 -14.85 -18.35
C VAL A 229 -6.86 -15.43 -19.27
N THR A 230 -6.64 -16.62 -19.81
CA THR A 230 -7.59 -17.27 -20.72
C THR A 230 -8.90 -17.63 -20.01
N VAL A 231 -10.00 -17.71 -20.74
CA VAL A 231 -11.34 -17.95 -20.16
C VAL A 231 -11.59 -19.43 -19.85
N SER A 232 -10.69 -20.35 -20.14
CA SER A 232 -10.76 -21.77 -19.73
C SER A 232 -9.53 -22.51 -20.19
#